data_8df7abd8d6bd8829a21b0c14df7e897b
#
_entry.id   8df7abd8d6bd8829a21b0c14df7e897b
#
_cell.length_a   1.000
_cell.length_b   1.000
_cell.length_c   1.000
_cell.angle_alpha   90.00
_cell.angle_beta   90.00
_cell.angle_gamma   90.00
#
_symmetry.space_group_name_H-M   'P 1'
#
loop_
_entity.id
_entity.type
_entity.pdbx_description
1 polymer ?
#
loop_
_entity_poly.entity_id
_entity_poly.type
_entity_poly.pdbx_seq_one_letter_code
_entity_poly.pdbx_strand_id
1 'polypeptide(L)'
;MAPSLGREWQVPGPATQDGIIQGPYDVSSSSATCQLIIDMLTAMQRHPSEGGPEVMEMKKFWHPKMNWYGPSGIGTGRGIEGFRNWHQIPFLAAMPDRGAFVDQITYHFFGDGDYVGVTGWPNMIQTLSDGGWMGIAPAGKKIYMRSLDFWRVEKGLIRENWVLVDLLDVYHQVGVDVFSRVREFNKARPGFDPETGSALLK
;
A
#
# COMPACT_ATOMS: atom_id res chain seq x y z
N MET A 1 12.79 7.68 -20.48
CA MET A 1 12.75 8.96 -19.73
C MET A 1 11.28 9.28 -19.55
N ALA A 2 10.82 9.32 -18.32
CA ALA A 2 9.56 10.01 -18.06
C ALA A 2 9.74 11.43 -18.62
N PRO A 3 8.74 11.99 -19.31
CA PRO A 3 8.78 13.38 -19.69
C PRO A 3 9.12 14.16 -18.43
N SER A 4 9.90 15.21 -18.57
CA SER A 4 10.28 16.07 -17.45
C SER A 4 9.02 16.73 -16.88
N LEU A 5 8.28 15.97 -16.16
CA LEU A 5 7.15 16.48 -15.36
C LEU A 5 7.64 17.57 -14.39
N GLY A 6 8.95 17.65 -14.19
CA GLY A 6 9.53 18.46 -13.14
C GLY A 6 9.58 19.96 -13.38
N ARG A 7 9.53 20.46 -14.59
CA ARG A 7 9.71 21.91 -14.82
C ARG A 7 8.43 22.68 -15.11
N GLU A 8 7.46 22.02 -15.62
CA GLU A 8 6.19 22.65 -15.99
C GLU A 8 5.07 22.28 -15.01
N TRP A 9 5.31 21.28 -14.20
CA TRP A 9 4.44 20.92 -13.12
C TRP A 9 4.80 21.70 -11.86
N GLN A 10 4.35 22.91 -11.81
CA GLN A 10 4.28 23.61 -10.56
C GLN A 10 2.93 23.26 -9.92
N VAL A 11 3.01 22.55 -8.81
CA VAL A 11 1.83 22.38 -7.98
C VAL A 11 1.42 23.76 -7.51
N PRO A 12 0.26 24.27 -7.90
CA PRO A 12 -0.14 25.62 -7.55
C PRO A 12 -0.58 25.70 -6.09
N GLY A 13 -0.17 26.76 -5.42
CA GLY A 13 -0.60 27.07 -4.07
C GLY A 13 0.40 26.70 -2.98
N PRO A 14 0.29 27.27 -1.80
CA PRO A 14 1.15 26.95 -0.66
C PRO A 14 0.92 25.51 -0.20
N ALA A 15 1.86 24.97 0.51
CA ALA A 15 1.67 23.75 1.27
C ALA A 15 0.47 23.93 2.19
N THR A 16 -0.55 23.18 1.95
CA THR A 16 -1.79 23.19 2.73
C THR A 16 -1.93 21.90 3.50
N GLN A 17 -2.96 21.80 4.31
CA GLN A 17 -3.25 20.58 5.06
C GLN A 17 -3.65 19.38 4.18
N ASP A 18 -3.89 19.59 2.92
CA ASP A 18 -4.11 18.57 1.90
C ASP A 18 -2.83 17.89 1.42
N GLY A 19 -1.68 18.33 1.93
CA GLY A 19 -0.43 17.64 1.75
C GLY A 19 0.40 18.09 0.54
N ILE A 20 0.00 19.15 -0.13
CA ILE A 20 0.75 19.67 -1.27
C ILE A 20 1.84 20.63 -0.80
N ILE A 21 3.09 20.30 -1.05
CA ILE A 21 4.24 21.15 -0.77
C ILE A 21 4.75 21.77 -2.07
N GLN A 22 4.92 23.10 -2.04
CA GLN A 22 5.56 23.82 -3.13
C GLN A 22 7.00 24.14 -2.80
N GLY A 23 7.86 23.98 -3.82
CA GLY A 23 9.29 24.33 -3.70
C GLY A 23 9.55 25.80 -3.41
N PRO A 24 10.78 26.18 -3.08
CA PRO A 24 11.99 25.38 -3.27
C PRO A 24 12.09 24.22 -2.28
N TYR A 25 12.47 23.07 -2.80
CA TYR A 25 12.60 21.86 -2.00
C TYR A 25 13.89 21.90 -1.17
N ASP A 26 13.78 21.60 0.10
CA ASP A 26 14.94 21.37 0.95
C ASP A 26 15.46 19.95 0.70
N VAL A 27 16.56 19.86 -0.03
CA VAL A 27 17.19 18.56 -0.35
C VAL A 27 17.63 17.83 0.92
N SER A 28 18.00 18.55 1.97
CA SER A 28 18.39 17.93 3.25
C SER A 28 17.18 17.33 3.95
N SER A 29 16.04 17.99 3.92
CA SER A 29 14.76 17.45 4.43
C SER A 29 14.36 16.21 3.66
N SER A 30 14.39 16.23 2.33
CA SER A 30 14.10 15.07 1.50
C SER A 30 15.01 13.87 1.83
N SER A 31 16.31 14.11 2.04
CA SER A 31 17.26 13.05 2.40
C SER A 31 16.93 12.42 3.75
N ALA A 32 16.62 13.22 4.76
CA ALA A 32 16.25 12.74 6.09
C ALA A 32 14.93 11.96 6.07
N THR A 33 13.96 12.44 5.31
CA THR A 33 12.66 11.78 5.13
C THR A 33 12.83 10.45 4.42
N CYS A 34 13.60 10.41 3.34
CA CYS A 34 13.93 9.16 2.64
C CYS A 34 14.62 8.16 3.56
N GLN A 35 15.60 8.59 4.36
CA GLN A 35 16.31 7.70 5.28
C GLN A 35 15.38 7.12 6.34
N LEU A 36 14.48 7.93 6.90
CA LEU A 36 13.46 7.45 7.85
C LEU A 36 12.61 6.31 7.25
N ILE A 37 12.18 6.47 5.99
CA ILE A 37 11.36 5.43 5.33
C ILE A 37 12.21 4.19 5.02
N ILE A 38 13.46 4.34 4.59
CA ILE A 38 14.38 3.21 4.38
C ILE A 38 14.57 2.44 5.69
N ASP A 39 14.82 3.13 6.78
CA ASP A 39 15.00 2.52 8.11
C ASP A 39 13.74 1.77 8.56
N MET A 40 12.57 2.37 8.35
CA MET A 40 11.27 1.75 8.63
C MET A 40 11.04 0.49 7.80
N LEU A 41 11.27 0.56 6.48
CA LEU A 41 11.13 -0.60 5.59
C LEU A 41 12.11 -1.72 5.97
N THR A 42 13.34 -1.37 6.34
CA THR A 42 14.35 -2.30 6.81
C THR A 42 13.89 -3.00 8.12
N ALA A 43 13.33 -2.23 9.05
CA ALA A 43 12.78 -2.82 10.27
C ALA A 43 11.60 -3.76 9.99
N MET A 44 10.76 -3.45 9.01
CA MET A 44 9.64 -4.32 8.61
C MET A 44 10.12 -5.66 8.03
N GLN A 45 11.27 -5.70 7.38
CA GLN A 45 11.83 -6.92 6.79
C GLN A 45 12.34 -7.93 7.84
N ARG A 46 12.55 -7.52 9.09
CA ARG A 46 12.97 -8.41 10.17
C ARG A 46 11.90 -9.44 10.57
N HIS A 47 10.64 -9.14 10.30
CA HIS A 47 9.56 -10.12 10.47
C HIS A 47 9.47 -11.04 9.23
N PRO A 48 9.29 -12.36 9.37
CA PRO A 48 9.16 -13.14 10.61
C PRO A 48 10.50 -13.71 11.14
N SER A 49 11.61 -13.48 10.44
CA SER A 49 12.88 -14.15 10.71
C SER A 49 13.47 -13.86 12.11
N GLU A 50 13.20 -12.67 12.64
CA GLU A 50 13.72 -12.21 13.93
C GLU A 50 12.69 -12.22 15.06
N GLY A 51 11.40 -12.44 14.74
CA GLY A 51 10.33 -12.45 15.73
C GLY A 51 8.97 -12.07 15.20
N GLY A 52 8.03 -11.76 16.09
CA GLY A 52 6.70 -11.29 15.76
C GLY A 52 6.66 -9.83 15.26
N PRO A 53 5.47 -9.25 15.11
CA PRO A 53 5.33 -7.88 14.59
C PRO A 53 6.04 -6.79 15.42
N GLU A 54 6.43 -7.07 16.65
CA GLU A 54 7.16 -6.15 17.53
C GLU A 54 8.54 -5.78 16.99
N VAL A 55 9.20 -6.69 16.24
CA VAL A 55 10.53 -6.43 15.64
C VAL A 55 10.49 -5.32 14.60
N MET A 56 9.30 -4.97 14.10
CA MET A 56 9.11 -3.86 13.16
C MET A 56 9.23 -2.49 13.82
N GLU A 57 9.31 -2.40 15.15
CA GLU A 57 9.54 -1.18 15.93
C GLU A 57 8.64 0.01 15.53
N MET A 58 7.37 -0.23 15.26
CA MET A 58 6.48 0.81 14.71
C MET A 58 6.51 2.13 15.47
N LYS A 59 6.59 2.10 16.81
CA LYS A 59 6.60 3.32 17.64
C LYS A 59 7.84 4.20 17.41
N LYS A 60 8.90 3.65 16.83
CA LYS A 60 10.12 4.40 16.50
C LYS A 60 9.93 5.29 15.27
N PHE A 61 9.13 4.84 14.32
CA PHE A 61 8.99 5.47 13.02
C PHE A 61 7.65 6.20 12.84
N TRP A 62 6.59 5.75 13.52
CA TRP A 62 5.25 6.20 13.28
C TRP A 62 4.72 7.10 14.40
N HIS A 63 4.09 8.19 14.00
CA HIS A 63 3.42 9.07 14.95
C HIS A 63 2.25 8.34 15.63
N PRO A 64 2.02 8.48 16.95
CA PRO A 64 0.93 7.78 17.66
C PRO A 64 -0.47 8.03 17.07
N LYS A 65 -0.67 9.24 16.51
CA LYS A 65 -1.92 9.64 15.85
C LYS A 65 -1.79 9.61 14.32
N MET A 66 -1.06 8.64 13.78
CA MET A 66 -0.93 8.47 12.33
C MET A 66 -2.24 8.06 11.69
N ASN A 67 -2.38 8.33 10.42
CA ASN A 67 -3.45 7.79 9.58
C ASN A 67 -2.84 6.93 8.46
N TRP A 68 -3.40 5.75 8.32
CA TRP A 68 -3.09 4.84 7.24
C TRP A 68 -4.32 4.71 6.33
N TYR A 69 -4.19 5.11 5.08
CA TYR A 69 -5.26 5.07 4.10
C TYR A 69 -5.01 3.86 3.19
N GLY A 70 -5.61 2.74 3.55
CA GLY A 70 -5.47 1.49 2.82
C GLY A 70 -6.35 1.39 1.58
N PRO A 71 -6.08 0.38 0.75
CA PRO A 71 -6.87 0.13 -0.45
C PRO A 71 -8.33 -0.23 -0.12
N SER A 72 -9.16 -0.18 -1.15
CA SER A 72 -10.57 -0.58 -1.06
C SER A 72 -10.71 -1.99 -0.48
N GLY A 73 -11.62 -2.15 0.46
CA GLY A 73 -11.86 -3.40 1.18
C GLY A 73 -11.14 -3.49 2.52
N ILE A 74 -10.04 -2.74 2.74
CA ILE A 74 -9.35 -2.63 4.03
C ILE A 74 -9.78 -1.35 4.75
N GLY A 75 -9.73 -0.21 4.06
CA GLY A 75 -10.14 1.07 4.62
C GLY A 75 -9.04 1.79 5.41
N THR A 76 -9.42 2.68 6.30
CA THR A 76 -8.52 3.58 7.02
C THR A 76 -8.23 3.08 8.43
N GLY A 77 -6.93 2.90 8.75
CA GLY A 77 -6.45 2.68 10.11
C GLY A 77 -6.06 4.00 10.78
N ARG A 78 -6.60 4.28 11.97
CA ARG A 78 -6.25 5.46 12.76
C ARG A 78 -5.36 5.07 13.94
N GLY A 79 -4.21 5.71 14.05
CA GLY A 79 -3.18 5.38 15.02
C GLY A 79 -2.54 4.02 14.74
N ILE A 80 -1.46 3.73 15.47
CA ILE A 80 -0.74 2.46 15.33
C ILE A 80 -1.66 1.28 15.63
N GLU A 81 -2.50 1.39 16.63
CA GLU A 81 -3.40 0.33 17.06
C GLU A 81 -4.47 0.03 16.00
N GLY A 82 -5.10 1.06 15.43
CA GLY A 82 -6.07 0.89 14.34
C GLY A 82 -5.42 0.27 13.09
N PHE A 83 -4.25 0.72 12.70
CA PHE A 83 -3.49 0.12 11.60
C PHE A 83 -3.18 -1.36 11.87
N ARG A 84 -2.69 -1.70 13.08
CA ARG A 84 -2.35 -3.07 13.44
C ARG A 84 -3.56 -3.99 13.41
N ASN A 85 -4.66 -3.58 14.02
CA ASN A 85 -5.84 -4.44 14.18
C ASN A 85 -6.59 -4.67 12.86
N TRP A 86 -6.68 -3.65 12.01
CA TRP A 86 -7.45 -3.73 10.77
C TRP A 86 -6.63 -4.19 9.55
N HIS A 87 -5.33 -4.01 9.57
CA HIS A 87 -4.48 -4.36 8.44
C HIS A 87 -3.32 -5.28 8.81
N GLN A 88 -2.40 -4.83 9.66
CA GLN A 88 -1.11 -5.53 9.84
C GLN A 88 -1.29 -6.95 10.37
N ILE A 89 -2.08 -7.14 11.41
CA ILE A 89 -2.30 -8.46 12.02
C ILE A 89 -2.98 -9.43 11.04
N PRO A 90 -4.14 -9.08 10.43
CA PRO A 90 -4.78 -9.98 9.45
C PRO A 90 -3.90 -10.26 8.23
N PHE A 91 -3.14 -9.26 7.78
CA PHE A 91 -2.24 -9.40 6.63
C PHE A 91 -1.10 -10.38 6.93
N LEU A 92 -0.43 -10.21 8.07
CA LEU A 92 0.68 -11.08 8.47
C LEU A 92 0.22 -12.49 8.86
N ALA A 93 -0.98 -12.63 9.42
CA ALA A 93 -1.56 -13.94 9.70
C ALA A 93 -1.84 -14.71 8.41
N ALA A 94 -2.37 -14.03 7.37
CA ALA A 94 -2.64 -14.64 6.08
C ALA A 94 -1.37 -14.92 5.25
N MET A 95 -0.31 -14.17 5.48
CA MET A 95 0.95 -14.21 4.72
C MET A 95 2.16 -14.16 5.66
N PRO A 96 2.39 -15.23 6.44
CA PRO A 96 3.36 -15.24 7.53
C PRO A 96 4.82 -15.21 7.05
N ASP A 97 5.08 -15.52 5.79
CA ASP A 97 6.41 -15.50 5.17
C ASP A 97 6.78 -14.13 4.55
N ARG A 98 6.04 -13.07 4.89
CA ARG A 98 6.41 -11.72 4.48
C ARG A 98 7.84 -11.40 4.92
N GLY A 99 8.64 -10.92 3.97
CA GLY A 99 10.06 -10.66 4.20
C GLY A 99 11.00 -11.79 3.79
N ALA A 100 10.50 -13.01 3.60
CA ALA A 100 11.32 -14.15 3.17
C ALA A 100 11.87 -14.04 1.73
N PHE A 101 11.35 -13.12 0.92
CA PHE A 101 11.69 -12.97 -0.50
C PHE A 101 12.17 -11.57 -0.85
N VAL A 102 12.78 -10.86 0.08
CA VAL A 102 13.23 -9.47 -0.09
C VAL A 102 14.28 -9.29 -1.17
N ASP A 103 15.06 -10.32 -1.45
CA ASP A 103 16.06 -10.38 -2.52
C ASP A 103 15.46 -10.50 -3.93
N GLN A 104 14.16 -10.82 -4.03
CA GLN A 104 13.45 -11.03 -5.29
C GLN A 104 12.49 -9.87 -5.63
N ILE A 105 12.45 -8.83 -4.82
CA ILE A 105 11.55 -7.69 -5.02
C ILE A 105 12.31 -6.49 -5.58
N THR A 106 11.56 -5.58 -6.21
CA THR A 106 12.11 -4.36 -6.78
C THR A 106 11.41 -3.15 -6.18
N TYR A 107 12.20 -2.19 -5.72
CA TYR A 107 11.70 -0.91 -5.27
C TYR A 107 12.11 0.21 -6.23
N HIS A 108 11.13 1.05 -6.57
CA HIS A 108 11.34 2.37 -7.12
C HIS A 108 11.05 3.36 -6.00
N PHE A 109 12.05 4.13 -5.61
CA PHE A 109 12.02 4.99 -4.44
C PHE A 109 12.25 6.44 -4.85
N PHE A 110 11.44 7.35 -4.34
CA PHE A 110 11.58 8.78 -4.60
C PHE A 110 11.09 9.59 -3.40
N GLY A 111 11.70 10.74 -3.18
CA GLY A 111 11.37 11.64 -2.10
C GLY A 111 11.31 13.08 -2.55
N ASP A 112 10.43 13.85 -1.90
CA ASP A 112 10.23 15.26 -2.15
C ASP A 112 9.79 15.96 -0.84
N GLY A 113 10.69 16.72 -0.22
CA GLY A 113 10.45 17.35 1.06
C GLY A 113 10.04 16.35 2.14
N ASP A 114 8.85 16.55 2.68
CA ASP A 114 8.27 15.66 3.71
C ASP A 114 7.60 14.41 3.14
N TYR A 115 7.64 14.20 1.83
CA TYR A 115 6.98 13.09 1.17
C TYR A 115 7.96 12.09 0.60
N VAL A 116 7.59 10.81 0.72
CA VAL A 116 8.31 9.70 0.09
C VAL A 116 7.30 8.80 -0.60
N GLY A 117 7.64 8.38 -1.81
CA GLY A 117 6.89 7.38 -2.55
C GLY A 117 7.73 6.14 -2.82
N VAL A 118 7.10 4.98 -2.74
CA VAL A 118 7.70 3.68 -3.07
C VAL A 118 6.73 2.86 -3.90
N THR A 119 7.22 2.28 -4.98
CA THR A 119 6.47 1.29 -5.77
C THR A 119 7.40 0.17 -6.23
N GLY A 120 6.84 -0.89 -6.75
CA GLY A 120 7.60 -1.99 -7.33
C GLY A 120 6.70 -3.07 -7.93
N TRP A 121 7.27 -3.85 -8.88
CA TRP A 121 6.52 -4.83 -9.62
C TRP A 121 7.33 -6.13 -9.80
N PRO A 122 7.25 -7.03 -8.82
CA PRO A 122 6.61 -6.92 -7.52
C PRO A 122 7.46 -6.17 -6.50
N ASN A 123 6.83 -5.57 -5.51
CA ASN A 123 7.51 -5.04 -4.32
C ASN A 123 7.17 -5.81 -3.03
N MET A 124 6.34 -6.81 -3.14
CA MET A 124 6.09 -7.79 -2.09
C MET A 124 5.88 -9.18 -2.71
N ILE A 125 6.52 -10.19 -2.14
CA ILE A 125 6.32 -11.59 -2.49
C ILE A 125 6.06 -12.36 -1.20
N GLN A 126 4.97 -13.13 -1.17
CA GLN A 126 4.54 -13.85 0.01
C GLN A 126 3.56 -14.96 -0.35
N THR A 127 3.36 -15.92 0.54
CA THR A 127 2.44 -17.03 0.32
C THR A 127 1.12 -16.79 1.03
N LEU A 128 0.01 -16.83 0.28
CA LEU A 128 -1.33 -16.75 0.86
C LEU A 128 -1.69 -18.09 1.50
N SER A 129 -1.71 -18.13 2.83
CA SER A 129 -1.88 -19.33 3.65
C SER A 129 -2.84 -19.09 4.80
N ASP A 130 -2.87 -19.99 5.76
CA ASP A 130 -3.68 -19.97 6.99
C ASP A 130 -5.16 -19.69 6.74
N GLY A 131 -5.72 -18.64 7.34
CA GLY A 131 -7.14 -18.29 7.21
C GLY A 131 -7.53 -17.59 5.92
N GLY A 132 -6.56 -17.33 5.03
CA GLY A 132 -6.76 -16.50 3.84
C GLY A 132 -6.80 -15.01 4.16
N TRP A 133 -7.09 -14.17 3.17
CA TRP A 133 -7.06 -12.71 3.30
C TRP A 133 -8.20 -12.05 2.54
N MET A 134 -8.90 -11.12 3.18
CA MET A 134 -9.98 -10.33 2.55
C MET A 134 -11.07 -11.17 1.86
N GLY A 135 -11.45 -12.30 2.46
CA GLY A 135 -12.41 -13.23 1.87
C GLY A 135 -11.84 -14.10 0.74
N ILE A 136 -10.55 -13.98 0.43
CA ILE A 136 -9.84 -14.88 -0.46
C ILE A 136 -9.42 -16.10 0.36
N ALA A 137 -9.84 -17.29 -0.06
CA ALA A 137 -9.46 -18.54 0.60
C ALA A 137 -7.94 -18.77 0.54
N PRO A 138 -7.35 -19.44 1.53
CA PRO A 138 -5.94 -19.80 1.50
C PRO A 138 -5.67 -20.75 0.33
N ALA A 139 -4.80 -20.32 -0.57
CA ALA A 139 -4.50 -21.08 -1.78
C ALA A 139 -3.15 -21.82 -1.69
N GLY A 140 -2.37 -21.58 -0.64
CA GLY A 140 -0.99 -22.05 -0.54
C GLY A 140 -0.11 -21.54 -1.68
N LYS A 141 -0.55 -20.47 -2.34
CA LYS A 141 0.11 -19.89 -3.51
C LYS A 141 1.03 -18.76 -3.13
N LYS A 142 2.20 -18.74 -3.74
CA LYS A 142 3.06 -17.56 -3.76
C LYS A 142 2.38 -16.48 -4.60
N ILE A 143 2.26 -15.28 -4.02
CA ILE A 143 1.64 -14.10 -4.63
C ILE A 143 2.70 -13.03 -4.83
N TYR A 144 2.69 -12.43 -5.99
CA TYR A 144 3.56 -11.34 -6.40
C TYR A 144 2.76 -10.04 -6.40
N MET A 145 2.86 -9.27 -5.31
CA MET A 145 2.07 -8.06 -5.16
C MET A 145 2.77 -6.85 -5.77
N ARG A 146 1.95 -6.00 -6.33
CA ARG A 146 2.30 -4.66 -6.79
C ARG A 146 1.64 -3.66 -5.87
N SER A 147 2.41 -2.74 -5.32
CA SER A 147 1.85 -1.67 -4.50
C SER A 147 2.49 -0.33 -4.81
N LEU A 148 1.83 0.70 -4.36
CA LEU A 148 2.30 2.05 -4.32
C LEU A 148 2.01 2.59 -2.94
N ASP A 149 3.04 3.07 -2.28
CA ASP A 149 2.96 3.69 -0.98
C ASP A 149 3.44 5.13 -1.06
N PHE A 150 2.71 6.05 -0.46
CA PHE A 150 3.16 7.40 -0.16
C PHE A 150 3.14 7.63 1.34
N TRP A 151 4.21 8.19 1.86
CA TRP A 151 4.28 8.62 3.26
C TRP A 151 4.47 10.12 3.34
N ARG A 152 3.83 10.74 4.32
CA ARG A 152 4.14 12.08 4.78
C ARG A 152 4.75 12.01 6.17
N VAL A 153 5.89 12.68 6.32
CA VAL A 153 6.63 12.78 7.56
C VAL A 153 6.37 14.14 8.21
N GLU A 154 6.24 14.15 9.51
CA GLU A 154 6.05 15.34 10.31
C GLU A 154 6.90 15.22 11.57
N LYS A 155 7.84 16.16 11.76
CA LYS A 155 8.75 16.19 12.92
C LYS A 155 9.48 14.86 13.15
N GLY A 156 9.96 14.26 12.07
CA GLY A 156 10.75 13.03 12.13
C GLY A 156 9.92 11.74 12.37
N LEU A 157 8.60 11.78 12.25
CA LEU A 157 7.72 10.61 12.36
C LEU A 157 6.75 10.54 11.20
N ILE A 158 6.43 9.34 10.76
CA ILE A 158 5.44 9.10 9.71
C ILE A 158 4.05 9.45 10.24
N ARG A 159 3.42 10.43 9.61
CA ARG A 159 2.12 10.96 10.03
C ARG A 159 0.97 10.41 9.22
N GLU A 160 1.19 10.18 7.93
CA GLU A 160 0.21 9.66 6.99
C GLU A 160 0.87 8.68 6.01
N ASN A 161 0.11 7.68 5.62
CA ASN A 161 0.51 6.75 4.58
C ASN A 161 -0.71 6.41 3.71
N TRP A 162 -0.58 6.65 2.42
CA TRP A 162 -1.56 6.26 1.40
C TRP A 162 -1.04 5.03 0.68
N VAL A 163 -1.88 4.00 0.60
CA VAL A 163 -1.48 2.70 0.06
C VAL A 163 -2.44 2.26 -1.03
N LEU A 164 -1.87 1.93 -2.17
CA LEU A 164 -2.52 1.20 -3.24
C LEU A 164 -1.89 -0.19 -3.35
N VAL A 165 -2.72 -1.22 -3.38
CA VAL A 165 -2.33 -2.59 -3.74
C VAL A 165 -3.15 -3.01 -4.94
N ASP A 166 -2.51 -3.61 -5.95
CA ASP A 166 -3.22 -4.18 -7.10
C ASP A 166 -3.95 -5.47 -6.69
N LEU A 167 -5.11 -5.28 -6.05
CA LEU A 167 -5.94 -6.39 -5.58
C LEU A 167 -6.55 -7.18 -6.73
N LEU A 168 -6.79 -6.56 -7.88
CA LEU A 168 -7.32 -7.27 -9.06
C LEU A 168 -6.31 -8.30 -9.55
N ASP A 169 -5.02 -7.96 -9.55
CA ASP A 169 -3.96 -8.88 -9.90
C ASP A 169 -3.81 -9.99 -8.85
N VAL A 170 -3.92 -9.67 -7.55
CA VAL A 170 -3.93 -10.69 -6.47
C VAL A 170 -5.07 -11.69 -6.66
N TYR A 171 -6.29 -11.21 -6.93
CA TYR A 171 -7.43 -12.08 -7.21
C TYR A 171 -7.18 -12.96 -8.43
N HIS A 172 -6.65 -12.39 -9.49
CA HIS A 172 -6.30 -13.12 -10.72
C HIS A 172 -5.29 -14.24 -10.44
N GLN A 173 -4.22 -13.96 -9.70
CA GLN A 173 -3.20 -14.94 -9.34
C GLN A 173 -3.76 -16.15 -8.59
N VAL A 174 -4.80 -15.99 -7.78
CA VAL A 174 -5.47 -17.07 -7.06
C VAL A 174 -6.68 -17.66 -7.81
N GLY A 175 -6.87 -17.27 -9.07
CA GLY A 175 -7.89 -17.85 -9.94
C GLY A 175 -9.29 -17.26 -9.76
N VAL A 176 -9.40 -16.05 -9.25
CA VAL A 176 -10.68 -15.34 -9.08
C VAL A 176 -10.85 -14.27 -10.15
N ASP A 177 -11.80 -14.47 -11.07
CA ASP A 177 -12.22 -13.47 -12.04
C ASP A 177 -13.23 -12.49 -11.41
N VAL A 178 -12.72 -11.39 -10.89
CA VAL A 178 -13.53 -10.35 -10.24
C VAL A 178 -14.52 -9.71 -11.24
N PHE A 179 -14.10 -9.49 -12.48
CA PHE A 179 -14.96 -8.84 -13.48
C PHE A 179 -16.11 -9.73 -13.89
N SER A 180 -15.90 -11.04 -14.05
CA SER A 180 -16.98 -11.99 -14.28
C SER A 180 -17.96 -11.99 -13.11
N ARG A 181 -17.48 -11.97 -11.86
CA ARG A 181 -18.36 -11.89 -10.69
C ARG A 181 -19.17 -10.60 -10.66
N VAL A 182 -18.57 -9.47 -11.01
CA VAL A 182 -19.29 -8.19 -11.12
C VAL A 182 -20.38 -8.24 -12.19
N ARG A 183 -20.07 -8.85 -13.36
CA ARG A 183 -21.07 -9.03 -14.42
C ARG A 183 -22.24 -9.89 -13.94
N GLU A 184 -21.97 -11.00 -13.29
CA GLU A 184 -23.04 -11.85 -12.73
C GLU A 184 -23.90 -11.10 -11.71
N PHE A 185 -23.30 -10.34 -10.85
CA PHE A 185 -24.02 -9.49 -9.89
C PHE A 185 -24.92 -8.46 -10.57
N ASN A 186 -24.45 -7.88 -11.66
CA ASN A 186 -25.17 -6.85 -12.38
C ASN A 186 -26.38 -7.38 -13.14
N LYS A 187 -26.41 -8.66 -13.54
CA LYS A 187 -27.57 -9.27 -14.24
C LYS A 187 -28.91 -9.11 -13.49
N ALA A 188 -28.84 -9.10 -12.16
CA ALA A 188 -30.03 -8.90 -11.31
C ALA A 188 -30.37 -7.43 -11.01
N ARG A 189 -29.62 -6.47 -11.55
CA ARG A 189 -29.77 -5.06 -11.22
C ARG A 189 -30.50 -4.29 -12.31
N PRO A 190 -31.41 -3.34 -11.96
CA PRO A 190 -32.01 -2.44 -12.93
C PRO A 190 -30.93 -1.62 -13.66
N GLY A 191 -31.08 -1.47 -14.96
CA GLY A 191 -30.16 -0.72 -15.82
C GLY A 191 -28.99 -1.54 -16.36
N PHE A 192 -29.01 -2.85 -16.14
CA PHE A 192 -28.06 -3.79 -16.72
C PHE A 192 -28.77 -4.88 -17.55
N ASP A 193 -28.06 -5.36 -18.55
CA ASP A 193 -28.48 -6.48 -19.37
C ASP A 193 -28.51 -7.77 -18.53
N PRO A 194 -29.66 -8.50 -18.48
CA PRO A 194 -29.78 -9.68 -17.64
C PRO A 194 -28.98 -10.88 -18.14
N GLU A 195 -28.54 -10.90 -19.40
CA GLU A 195 -27.72 -11.98 -19.95
C GLU A 195 -26.23 -11.71 -19.78
N THR A 196 -25.80 -10.49 -20.06
CA THR A 196 -24.37 -10.14 -20.07
C THR A 196 -23.87 -9.42 -18.82
N GLY A 197 -24.78 -8.81 -18.05
CA GLY A 197 -24.43 -7.92 -16.93
C GLY A 197 -23.77 -6.61 -17.35
N SER A 198 -23.83 -6.26 -18.63
CA SER A 198 -23.32 -5.00 -19.15
C SER A 198 -24.31 -3.86 -18.92
N ALA A 199 -23.81 -2.65 -18.69
CA ALA A 199 -24.68 -1.49 -18.51
C ALA A 199 -25.50 -1.23 -19.79
N LEU A 200 -26.80 -1.05 -19.62
CA LEU A 200 -27.67 -0.59 -20.72
C LEU A 200 -27.43 0.91 -20.91
N LEU A 201 -26.86 1.25 -22.05
CA LEU A 201 -26.70 2.64 -22.46
C LEU A 201 -28.10 3.22 -22.73
N LYS A 202 -28.41 4.34 -22.07
CA LYS A 202 -29.62 5.10 -22.35
C LYS A 202 -29.37 6.10 -23.47
#